data_895ec636c6ab4f02a63dc3857aa36e78
#
_entry.id   895ec636c6ab4f02a63dc3857aa36e78
#
_cell.length_a   1.000
_cell.length_b   1.000
_cell.length_c   1.000
_cell.angle_alpha   90.00
_cell.angle_beta   90.00
_cell.angle_gamma   90.00
#
_symmetry.space_group_name_H-M   'P 1'
#
loop_
_entity.id
_entity.type
_entity.pdbx_description
1 polymer ?
#
loop_
_entity_poly.entity_id
_entity_poly.type
_entity_poly.pdbx_seq_one_letter_code
_entity_poly.pdbx_strand_id
1 'polypeptide(L)'
;MDEEHWLVAGLGNPGRRYAHNRHNVGFMVAELLARRLGVRLSRHKRVVAEVAESRLGVGGPRLVLVKPLTYMNLSGGPVSALSRFYKIPVERIIAVHDEIDLPYGTLRAKIGGGEGGHNGCRSLSTRDYVRVRIGVGRPPGQQDPADWVLSNFSAAERKDLDYVVDRAADFVEAIITKGLEPAQNLYHGAS
;
A
#
# COMPACT_ATOMS: atom_id res chain seq x y z
N MET A 1 -1.59 5.83 -28.75
CA MET A 1 -1.32 4.80 -27.71
C MET A 1 -1.58 5.40 -26.35
N ASP A 2 -2.44 4.75 -25.59
CA ASP A 2 -2.69 5.20 -24.24
C ASP A 2 -1.47 4.96 -23.37
N GLU A 3 -1.03 6.01 -22.73
CA GLU A 3 0.10 5.94 -21.82
C GLU A 3 -0.33 5.19 -20.56
N GLU A 4 0.47 4.19 -20.14
CA GLU A 4 0.19 3.43 -18.92
C GLU A 4 0.22 4.33 -17.70
N HIS A 5 -0.83 4.30 -16.91
CA HIS A 5 -0.98 5.16 -15.74
C HIS A 5 -1.46 4.30 -14.55
N TRP A 6 -0.68 4.29 -13.48
CA TRP A 6 -0.94 3.49 -12.29
C TRP A 6 -1.24 4.38 -11.09
N LEU A 7 -2.04 3.88 -10.17
CA LEU A 7 -2.28 4.50 -8.87
C LEU A 7 -1.82 3.52 -7.79
N VAL A 8 -0.93 3.98 -6.92
CA VAL A 8 -0.47 3.20 -5.76
C VAL A 8 -0.96 3.91 -4.50
N ALA A 9 -1.82 3.25 -3.76
CA ALA A 9 -2.37 3.76 -2.51
C ALA A 9 -1.76 3.01 -1.33
N GLY A 10 -0.97 3.70 -0.53
CA GLY A 10 -0.52 3.18 0.76
C GLY A 10 -1.59 3.47 1.80
N LEU A 11 -2.10 2.43 2.46
CA LEU A 11 -3.18 2.57 3.43
C LEU A 11 -2.64 2.73 4.85
N GLY A 12 -3.29 3.58 5.64
CA GLY A 12 -2.94 3.85 7.01
C GLY A 12 -3.92 4.82 7.63
N ASN A 13 -3.71 5.16 8.89
CA ASN A 13 -4.47 6.18 9.59
C ASN A 13 -3.67 7.47 9.66
N PRO A 14 -4.32 8.64 9.47
CA PRO A 14 -3.61 9.92 9.51
C PRO A 14 -3.24 10.32 10.93
N GLY A 15 -2.19 11.14 11.03
CA GLY A 15 -1.74 11.74 12.28
C GLY A 15 -0.56 11.04 12.92
N ARG A 16 0.17 11.80 13.74
CA ARG A 16 1.39 11.32 14.41
C ARG A 16 1.15 10.14 15.32
N ARG A 17 -0.04 10.06 15.90
CA ARG A 17 -0.43 8.98 16.81
C ARG A 17 -0.29 7.59 16.16
N TYR A 18 -0.51 7.49 14.86
CA TYR A 18 -0.51 6.23 14.13
C TYR A 18 0.73 6.01 13.28
N ALA A 19 1.62 7.00 13.18
CA ALA A 19 2.72 7.01 12.21
C ALA A 19 3.62 5.78 12.27
N HIS A 20 3.80 5.19 13.46
CA HIS A 20 4.70 4.05 13.67
C HIS A 20 3.96 2.74 13.92
N ASN A 21 2.65 2.72 13.73
CA ASN A 21 1.83 1.53 13.94
C ASN A 21 2.02 0.52 12.81
N ARG A 22 1.77 -0.75 13.12
CA ARG A 22 1.74 -1.83 12.12
C ARG A 22 0.75 -1.52 11.01
N HIS A 23 -0.42 -0.97 11.36
CA HIS A 23 -1.48 -0.62 10.41
C HIS A 23 -1.05 0.46 9.39
N ASN A 24 0.02 1.18 9.67
CA ASN A 24 0.52 2.24 8.80
C ASN A 24 1.70 1.82 7.91
N VAL A 25 2.01 0.54 7.83
CA VAL A 25 3.10 0.08 6.96
C VAL A 25 2.87 0.46 5.50
N GLY A 26 1.61 0.52 5.06
CA GLY A 26 1.28 1.00 3.71
C GLY A 26 1.68 2.44 3.48
N PHE A 27 1.49 3.32 4.45
CA PHE A 27 1.95 4.71 4.40
C PHE A 27 3.48 4.77 4.26
N MET A 28 4.18 3.91 4.98
CA MET A 28 5.64 3.86 4.92
C MET A 28 6.15 3.52 3.52
N VAL A 29 5.47 2.60 2.83
CA VAL A 29 5.80 2.23 1.45
C VAL A 29 5.55 3.40 0.50
N ALA A 30 4.41 4.07 0.61
CA ALA A 30 4.10 5.23 -0.24
C ALA A 30 5.13 6.34 -0.04
N GLU A 31 5.52 6.61 1.21
CA GLU A 31 6.54 7.61 1.53
C GLU A 31 7.91 7.24 0.96
N LEU A 32 8.29 5.96 1.05
CA LEU A 32 9.55 5.49 0.47
C LEU A 32 9.55 5.62 -1.06
N LEU A 33 8.45 5.24 -1.72
CA LEU A 33 8.34 5.39 -3.17
C LEU A 33 8.46 6.85 -3.60
N ALA A 34 7.85 7.77 -2.84
CA ALA A 34 7.99 9.20 -3.11
C ALA A 34 9.45 9.65 -3.00
N ARG A 35 10.17 9.21 -1.96
CA ARG A 35 11.58 9.53 -1.80
C ARG A 35 12.43 8.98 -2.95
N ARG A 36 12.19 7.73 -3.37
CA ARG A 36 12.92 7.11 -4.49
C ARG A 36 12.72 7.89 -5.79
N LEU A 37 11.51 8.40 -6.00
CA LEU A 37 11.16 9.13 -7.21
C LEU A 37 11.51 10.61 -7.14
N GLY A 38 12.00 11.08 -5.99
CA GLY A 38 12.36 12.48 -5.82
C GLY A 38 11.15 13.42 -5.86
N VAL A 39 9.97 12.93 -5.47
CA VAL A 39 8.74 13.72 -5.44
C VAL A 39 8.23 13.85 -4.00
N ARG A 40 7.39 14.85 -3.79
CA ARG A 40 6.83 15.15 -2.48
C ARG A 40 5.34 14.88 -2.47
N LEU A 41 4.89 14.07 -1.51
CA LEU A 41 3.47 13.88 -1.23
C LEU A 41 2.92 15.20 -0.65
N SER A 42 1.87 15.71 -1.25
CA SER A 42 1.24 16.95 -0.81
C SER A 42 -0.28 16.84 -0.85
N ARG A 43 -0.93 17.64 -0.02
CA ARG A 43 -2.37 17.62 0.14
C ARG A 43 -3.09 17.92 -1.18
N HIS A 44 -3.99 17.03 -1.58
CA HIS A 44 -4.82 17.24 -2.76
C HIS A 44 -5.88 18.32 -2.46
N LYS A 45 -6.23 19.12 -3.47
CA LYS A 45 -7.15 20.25 -3.30
C LYS A 45 -8.60 19.81 -3.05
N ARG A 46 -9.02 18.68 -3.59
CA ARG A 46 -10.42 18.23 -3.59
C ARG A 46 -10.66 16.94 -2.82
N VAL A 47 -9.64 16.11 -2.66
CA VAL A 47 -9.76 14.79 -2.05
C VAL A 47 -8.96 14.76 -0.76
N VAL A 48 -9.47 14.08 0.26
CA VAL A 48 -8.81 13.97 1.56
C VAL A 48 -7.68 12.96 1.46
N ALA A 49 -6.57 13.38 0.84
CA ALA A 49 -5.40 12.54 0.60
C ALA A 49 -4.17 13.41 0.35
N GLU A 50 -2.99 12.84 0.59
CA GLU A 50 -1.74 13.35 0.05
C GLU A 50 -1.41 12.59 -1.23
N VAL A 51 -0.94 13.30 -2.23
CA VAL A 51 -0.75 12.79 -3.59
C VAL A 51 0.58 13.27 -4.14
N ALA A 52 1.25 12.44 -4.93
CA ALA A 52 2.41 12.82 -5.72
C ALA A 52 2.33 12.14 -7.09
N GLU A 53 2.66 12.88 -8.15
CA GLU A 53 2.67 12.35 -9.51
C GLU A 53 4.11 12.20 -10.00
N SER A 54 4.40 11.09 -10.67
CA SER A 54 5.74 10.81 -11.19
C SER A 54 5.68 9.78 -12.33
N ARG A 55 6.85 9.30 -12.73
CA ARG A 55 7.04 8.20 -13.68
C ARG A 55 8.07 7.23 -13.12
N LEU A 56 7.89 5.96 -13.44
CA LEU A 56 8.90 4.95 -13.14
C LEU A 56 9.93 4.91 -14.28
N GLY A 57 11.01 5.67 -14.09
CA GLY A 57 12.06 5.77 -15.06
C GLY A 57 11.74 6.74 -16.21
N VAL A 58 12.75 7.03 -17.00
CA VAL A 58 12.62 7.93 -18.16
C VAL A 58 11.77 7.23 -19.23
N GLY A 59 10.66 7.87 -19.61
CA GLY A 59 9.73 7.29 -20.58
C GLY A 59 8.90 6.13 -20.06
N GLY A 60 8.99 5.83 -18.76
CA GLY A 60 8.25 4.74 -18.15
C GLY A 60 6.80 5.09 -17.80
N PRO A 61 6.08 4.15 -17.17
CA PRO A 61 4.68 4.35 -16.82
C PRO A 61 4.49 5.53 -15.88
N ARG A 62 3.38 6.24 -16.05
CA ARG A 62 2.97 7.29 -15.12
C ARG A 62 2.46 6.68 -13.84
N LEU A 63 2.72 7.35 -12.72
CA LEU A 63 2.40 6.85 -11.40
C LEU A 63 1.84 7.97 -10.53
N VAL A 64 0.71 7.69 -9.89
CA VAL A 64 0.15 8.54 -8.83
C VAL A 64 0.32 7.80 -7.51
N LEU A 65 1.06 8.40 -6.60
CA LEU A 65 1.19 7.90 -5.22
C LEU A 65 0.13 8.57 -4.37
N VAL A 66 -0.56 7.79 -3.55
CA VAL A 66 -1.67 8.26 -2.73
C VAL A 66 -1.52 7.77 -1.29
N LYS A 67 -1.66 8.69 -0.34
CA LYS A 67 -1.89 8.38 1.06
C LYS A 67 -3.27 8.93 1.42
N PRO A 68 -4.32 8.06 1.51
CA PRO A 68 -5.62 8.54 1.98
C PRO A 68 -5.48 9.08 3.40
N LEU A 69 -6.02 10.28 3.67
CA LEU A 69 -5.93 10.91 4.99
C LEU A 69 -7.22 10.76 5.79
N THR A 70 -8.15 9.95 5.32
CA THR A 70 -9.30 9.48 6.09
C THR A 70 -8.87 8.34 7.01
N TYR A 71 -9.65 8.05 8.04
CA TYR A 71 -9.40 6.85 8.82
C TYR A 71 -9.47 5.61 7.92
N MET A 72 -8.76 4.54 8.33
CA MET A 72 -8.53 3.34 7.52
C MET A 72 -9.81 2.79 6.89
N ASN A 73 -10.90 2.72 7.65
CA ASN A 73 -12.17 2.18 7.16
C ASN A 73 -12.85 3.04 6.09
N LEU A 74 -12.34 4.24 5.83
CA LEU A 74 -12.87 5.16 4.82
C LEU A 74 -11.90 5.36 3.65
N SER A 75 -10.82 4.60 3.56
CA SER A 75 -9.77 4.76 2.55
C SER A 75 -10.27 4.64 1.11
N GLY A 76 -11.32 3.86 0.88
CA GLY A 76 -11.84 3.63 -0.47
C GLY A 76 -12.41 4.88 -1.14
N GLY A 77 -12.97 5.81 -0.36
CA GLY A 77 -13.49 7.06 -0.90
C GLY A 77 -12.44 7.87 -1.65
N PRO A 78 -11.35 8.28 -1.00
CA PRO A 78 -10.26 9.01 -1.67
C PRO A 78 -9.64 8.24 -2.83
N VAL A 79 -9.40 6.94 -2.69
CA VAL A 79 -8.80 6.13 -3.75
C VAL A 79 -9.71 6.09 -4.99
N SER A 80 -11.01 5.84 -4.80
CA SER A 80 -11.98 5.81 -5.89
C SER A 80 -12.10 7.18 -6.57
N ALA A 81 -12.13 8.26 -5.79
CA ALA A 81 -12.22 9.62 -6.33
C ALA A 81 -11.01 9.96 -7.18
N LEU A 82 -9.81 9.62 -6.72
CA LEU A 82 -8.57 9.90 -7.47
C LEU A 82 -8.43 9.00 -8.70
N SER A 83 -8.85 7.75 -8.61
CA SER A 83 -8.88 6.85 -9.78
C SER A 83 -9.73 7.44 -10.90
N ARG A 84 -10.91 7.99 -10.58
CA ARG A 84 -11.76 8.66 -11.56
C ARG A 84 -11.14 9.97 -12.06
N PHE A 85 -10.58 10.76 -11.16
CA PHE A 85 -9.95 12.04 -11.52
C PHE A 85 -8.82 11.85 -12.53
N TYR A 86 -7.96 10.85 -12.31
CA TYR A 86 -6.83 10.56 -13.19
C TYR A 86 -7.18 9.57 -14.31
N LYS A 87 -8.40 9.09 -14.36
CA LYS A 87 -8.88 8.11 -15.36
C LYS A 87 -8.05 6.84 -15.37
N ILE A 88 -7.74 6.32 -14.17
CA ILE A 88 -6.96 5.11 -13.99
C ILE A 88 -7.92 3.93 -13.81
N PRO A 89 -7.81 2.88 -14.65
CA PRO A 89 -8.68 1.71 -14.51
C PRO A 89 -8.35 0.91 -13.26
N VAL A 90 -9.34 0.15 -12.77
CA VAL A 90 -9.20 -0.60 -11.52
C VAL A 90 -8.03 -1.60 -11.56
N GLU A 91 -7.73 -2.18 -12.72
CA GLU A 91 -6.64 -3.14 -12.90
C GLU A 91 -5.25 -2.51 -12.67
N ARG A 92 -5.17 -1.19 -12.68
CA ARG A 92 -3.92 -0.44 -12.45
C ARG A 92 -3.93 0.30 -11.12
N ILE A 93 -4.80 -0.11 -10.20
CA ILE A 93 -4.79 0.36 -8.82
C ILE A 93 -4.08 -0.69 -7.97
N ILE A 94 -3.08 -0.27 -7.21
CA ILE A 94 -2.38 -1.12 -6.25
C ILE A 94 -2.62 -0.53 -4.86
N ALA A 95 -3.26 -1.30 -3.99
CA ALA A 95 -3.41 -0.96 -2.58
C ALA A 95 -2.33 -1.70 -1.78
N VAL A 96 -1.59 -0.98 -0.96
CA VAL A 96 -0.53 -1.54 -0.12
C VAL A 96 -0.97 -1.43 1.34
N HIS A 97 -1.02 -2.57 2.03
CA HIS A 97 -1.55 -2.60 3.40
C HIS A 97 -0.93 -3.72 4.23
N ASP A 98 -1.13 -3.62 5.54
CA ASP A 98 -0.74 -4.66 6.50
C ASP A 98 -1.64 -5.89 6.40
N GLU A 99 -1.11 -7.06 6.80
CA GLU A 99 -1.84 -8.32 6.82
C GLU A 99 -1.47 -9.13 8.06
N ILE A 100 -2.45 -9.37 8.92
CA ILE A 100 -2.23 -10.11 10.17
C ILE A 100 -2.08 -11.62 9.94
N ASP A 101 -2.59 -12.15 8.83
CA ASP A 101 -2.54 -13.58 8.54
C ASP A 101 -1.26 -14.03 7.87
N LEU A 102 -0.33 -13.11 7.62
CA LEU A 102 0.99 -13.41 7.11
C LEU A 102 2.05 -13.14 8.18
N PRO A 103 3.05 -14.01 8.33
CA PRO A 103 4.16 -13.75 9.24
C PRO A 103 4.84 -12.42 8.92
N TYR A 104 5.40 -11.79 9.94
CA TYR A 104 6.06 -10.50 9.78
C TYR A 104 7.09 -10.53 8.66
N GLY A 105 7.03 -9.55 7.79
CA GLY A 105 7.98 -9.40 6.67
C GLY A 105 7.65 -10.22 5.43
N THR A 106 6.65 -11.09 5.48
CA THR A 106 6.19 -11.85 4.31
C THR A 106 5.41 -10.94 3.38
N LEU A 107 5.67 -11.03 2.09
CA LEU A 107 5.00 -10.23 1.06
C LEU A 107 4.15 -11.13 0.16
N ARG A 108 2.92 -10.70 -0.11
CA ARG A 108 2.02 -11.38 -1.05
C ARG A 108 1.24 -10.34 -1.84
N ALA A 109 0.97 -10.63 -3.11
CA ALA A 109 0.12 -9.79 -3.94
C ALA A 109 -0.88 -10.64 -4.70
N LYS A 110 -2.08 -10.09 -4.92
CA LYS A 110 -3.10 -10.73 -5.75
C LYS A 110 -4.10 -9.70 -6.26
N ILE A 111 -4.83 -10.06 -7.34
CA ILE A 111 -5.99 -9.33 -7.80
C ILE A 111 -7.23 -10.01 -7.24
N GLY A 112 -8.20 -9.20 -6.79
CA GLY A 112 -9.46 -9.73 -6.31
C GLY A 112 -9.36 -10.49 -5.02
N GLY A 113 -10.34 -11.38 -4.76
CA GLY A 113 -10.43 -12.15 -3.54
C GLY A 113 -11.01 -11.38 -2.36
N GLY A 114 -11.03 -11.99 -1.19
CA GLY A 114 -11.53 -11.38 0.03
C GLY A 114 -10.56 -10.39 0.65
N GLU A 115 -11.10 -9.44 1.40
CA GLU A 115 -10.34 -8.40 2.09
C GLU A 115 -9.58 -8.91 3.32
N GLY A 116 -9.81 -10.15 3.73
CA GLY A 116 -9.17 -10.70 4.93
C GLY A 116 -9.55 -9.97 6.21
N GLY A 117 -10.68 -9.27 6.22
CA GLY A 117 -11.11 -8.47 7.35
C GLY A 117 -10.46 -7.09 7.42
N HIS A 118 -9.63 -6.71 6.45
CA HIS A 118 -8.96 -5.41 6.45
C HIS A 118 -9.95 -4.29 6.10
N ASN A 119 -10.18 -3.36 7.03
CA ASN A 119 -11.18 -2.30 6.88
C ASN A 119 -10.89 -1.35 5.71
N GLY A 120 -9.63 -1.02 5.47
CA GLY A 120 -9.24 -0.18 4.34
C GLY A 120 -9.59 -0.82 3.01
N CYS A 121 -9.36 -2.12 2.87
CA CYS A 121 -9.72 -2.86 1.65
C CYS A 121 -11.23 -2.96 1.47
N ARG A 122 -11.98 -3.15 2.56
CA ARG A 122 -13.44 -3.24 2.51
C ARG A 122 -14.10 -1.96 2.00
N SER A 123 -13.48 -0.82 2.24
CA SER A 123 -14.06 0.46 1.85
C SER A 123 -13.90 0.74 0.35
N LEU A 124 -13.10 -0.04 -0.39
CA LEU A 124 -13.01 0.06 -1.84
C LEU A 124 -14.25 -0.58 -2.48
N SER A 125 -14.86 0.13 -3.43
CA SER A 125 -16.14 -0.28 -4.03
C SER A 125 -16.02 -1.48 -4.97
N THR A 126 -14.83 -1.88 -5.35
CA THR A 126 -14.54 -3.02 -6.22
C THR A 126 -13.46 -3.89 -5.60
N ARG A 127 -13.39 -5.16 -6.04
CA ARG A 127 -12.39 -6.12 -5.57
C ARG A 127 -11.34 -6.44 -6.64
N ASP A 128 -11.43 -5.83 -7.82
CA ASP A 128 -10.59 -6.19 -8.97
C ASP A 128 -9.27 -5.43 -9.02
N TYR A 129 -8.92 -4.73 -7.95
CA TYR A 129 -7.64 -4.04 -7.83
C TYR A 129 -6.57 -4.99 -7.29
N VAL A 130 -5.29 -4.61 -7.50
CA VAL A 130 -4.15 -5.37 -6.97
C VAL A 130 -3.94 -5.00 -5.51
N ARG A 131 -3.74 -6.02 -4.66
CA ARG A 131 -3.39 -5.82 -3.25
C ARG A 131 -2.00 -6.35 -2.97
N VAL A 132 -1.11 -5.49 -2.49
CA VAL A 132 0.19 -5.88 -1.95
C VAL A 132 0.04 -5.94 -0.44
N ARG A 133 0.16 -7.16 0.10
CA ARG A 133 -0.03 -7.45 1.51
C ARG A 133 1.32 -7.63 2.19
N ILE A 134 1.53 -6.87 3.27
CA ILE A 134 2.75 -6.93 4.06
C ILE A 134 2.42 -7.57 5.38
N GLY A 135 3.00 -8.74 5.64
CA GLY A 135 2.75 -9.48 6.86
C GLY A 135 3.20 -8.73 8.09
N VAL A 136 2.33 -8.61 9.08
CA VAL A 136 2.63 -8.07 10.40
C VAL A 136 2.42 -9.10 11.50
N GLY A 137 1.89 -10.28 11.13
CA GLY A 137 1.61 -11.38 12.05
C GLY A 137 0.43 -11.10 12.96
N ARG A 138 -0.06 -12.15 13.60
CA ARG A 138 -1.09 -12.03 14.62
C ARG A 138 -0.45 -11.74 15.98
N PRO A 139 -1.19 -11.08 16.90
CA PRO A 139 -0.65 -10.80 18.22
C PRO A 139 -0.36 -12.08 18.97
N PRO A 140 0.70 -12.10 19.80
CA PRO A 140 0.94 -13.22 20.69
C PRO A 140 -0.15 -13.26 21.77
N GLY A 141 -0.55 -14.48 22.17
CA GLY A 141 -1.55 -14.67 23.22
C GLY A 141 -2.94 -14.27 22.76
N GLN A 142 -3.67 -13.58 23.64
CA GLN A 142 -5.08 -13.27 23.43
C GLN A 142 -5.36 -11.78 23.14
N GLN A 143 -4.34 -11.03 22.77
CA GLN A 143 -4.53 -9.62 22.44
C GLN A 143 -5.47 -9.48 21.22
N ASP A 144 -6.37 -8.50 21.27
CA ASP A 144 -7.27 -8.21 20.14
C ASP A 144 -6.46 -7.81 18.91
N PRO A 145 -6.69 -8.44 17.75
CA PRO A 145 -6.02 -8.04 16.50
C PRO A 145 -6.17 -6.56 16.17
N ALA A 146 -7.31 -5.94 16.48
CA ALA A 146 -7.51 -4.51 16.25
C ALA A 146 -6.53 -3.65 17.07
N ASP A 147 -6.30 -4.05 18.33
CA ASP A 147 -5.33 -3.34 19.18
C ASP A 147 -3.89 -3.61 18.74
N TRP A 148 -3.62 -4.82 18.27
CA TRP A 148 -2.30 -5.20 17.78
C TRP A 148 -1.85 -4.34 16.58
N VAL A 149 -2.70 -4.19 15.56
CA VAL A 149 -2.33 -3.42 14.36
C VAL A 149 -2.20 -1.94 14.67
N LEU A 150 -2.90 -1.43 15.69
CA LEU A 150 -2.77 -0.05 16.15
C LEU A 150 -1.63 0.15 17.15
N SER A 151 -0.85 -0.88 17.43
CA SER A 151 0.35 -0.74 18.24
C SER A 151 1.58 -0.59 17.34
N ASN A 152 2.62 0.01 17.90
CA ASN A 152 3.87 0.25 17.18
C ASN A 152 4.61 -1.06 16.94
N PHE A 153 5.38 -1.10 15.86
CA PHE A 153 6.33 -2.19 15.65
C PHE A 153 7.23 -2.33 16.87
N SER A 154 7.48 -3.57 17.27
CA SER A 154 8.36 -3.86 18.41
C SER A 154 9.81 -3.48 18.09
N ALA A 155 10.66 -3.42 19.12
CA ALA A 155 12.08 -3.16 18.91
C ALA A 155 12.73 -4.22 18.01
N ALA A 156 12.34 -5.49 18.16
CA ALA A 156 12.83 -6.57 17.31
C ALA A 156 12.39 -6.40 15.86
N GLU A 157 11.13 -6.04 15.64
CA GLU A 157 10.61 -5.80 14.30
C GLU A 157 11.26 -4.59 13.63
N ARG A 158 11.52 -3.53 14.40
CA ARG A 158 12.15 -2.30 13.86
C ARG A 158 13.56 -2.51 13.35
N LYS A 159 14.25 -3.56 13.78
CA LYS A 159 15.61 -3.85 13.31
C LYS A 159 15.67 -4.07 11.80
N ASP A 160 14.66 -4.68 11.23
CA ASP A 160 14.61 -4.95 9.79
C ASP A 160 13.41 -4.33 9.08
N LEU A 161 12.70 -3.43 9.76
CA LEU A 161 11.51 -2.77 9.18
C LEU A 161 11.85 -2.02 7.89
N ASP A 162 12.96 -1.30 7.85
CA ASP A 162 13.39 -0.59 6.65
C ASP A 162 13.59 -1.56 5.48
N TYR A 163 14.15 -2.73 5.75
CA TYR A 163 14.32 -3.77 4.73
C TYR A 163 12.98 -4.30 4.24
N VAL A 164 12.02 -4.53 5.15
CA VAL A 164 10.68 -4.99 4.78
C VAL A 164 9.97 -3.97 3.90
N VAL A 165 10.01 -2.70 4.29
CA VAL A 165 9.39 -1.61 3.53
C VAL A 165 10.06 -1.45 2.16
N ASP A 166 11.38 -1.57 2.13
CA ASP A 166 12.17 -1.50 0.90
C ASP A 166 11.78 -2.62 -0.09
N ARG A 167 11.67 -3.85 0.40
CA ARG A 167 11.23 -4.98 -0.43
C ARG A 167 9.80 -4.80 -0.93
N ALA A 168 8.91 -4.28 -0.08
CA ALA A 168 7.53 -4.01 -0.48
C ALA A 168 7.48 -2.96 -1.60
N ALA A 169 8.29 -1.92 -1.52
CA ALA A 169 8.41 -0.92 -2.58
C ALA A 169 8.95 -1.55 -3.87
N ASP A 170 9.96 -2.41 -3.78
CA ASP A 170 10.47 -3.16 -4.93
C ASP A 170 9.38 -4.00 -5.58
N PHE A 171 8.55 -4.64 -4.77
CA PHE A 171 7.45 -5.48 -5.25
C PHE A 171 6.44 -4.64 -6.04
N VAL A 172 6.06 -3.47 -5.52
CA VAL A 172 5.15 -2.54 -6.21
C VAL A 172 5.74 -2.13 -7.55
N GLU A 173 7.01 -1.73 -7.58
CA GLU A 173 7.68 -1.34 -8.82
C GLU A 173 7.73 -2.51 -9.82
N ALA A 174 8.00 -3.72 -9.36
CA ALA A 174 8.02 -4.91 -10.21
C ALA A 174 6.65 -5.20 -10.83
N ILE A 175 5.56 -5.04 -10.06
CA ILE A 175 4.20 -5.22 -10.59
C ILE A 175 3.95 -4.25 -11.74
N ILE A 176 4.34 -3.00 -11.58
CA ILE A 176 4.12 -1.96 -12.59
C ILE A 176 4.97 -2.22 -13.84
N THR A 177 6.22 -2.61 -13.68
CA THR A 177 7.17 -2.72 -14.79
C THR A 177 7.18 -4.09 -15.46
N LYS A 178 6.88 -5.16 -14.73
CA LYS A 178 6.99 -6.55 -15.21
C LYS A 178 5.66 -7.29 -15.26
N GLY A 179 4.62 -6.77 -14.61
CA GLY A 179 3.34 -7.43 -14.46
C GLY A 179 3.22 -8.20 -13.15
N LEU A 180 1.98 -8.55 -12.78
CA LEU A 180 1.70 -9.17 -11.48
C LEU A 180 2.35 -10.55 -11.35
N GLU A 181 2.19 -11.44 -12.33
CA GLU A 181 2.67 -12.82 -12.21
C GLU A 181 4.19 -12.89 -12.10
N PRO A 182 4.99 -12.23 -12.96
CA PRO A 182 6.44 -12.22 -12.77
C PRO A 182 6.86 -11.62 -11.43
N ALA A 183 6.19 -10.57 -10.96
CA ALA A 183 6.48 -9.98 -9.66
C ALA A 183 6.16 -10.95 -8.52
N GLN A 184 5.03 -11.67 -8.59
CA GLN A 184 4.71 -12.70 -7.60
C GLN A 184 5.81 -13.75 -7.52
N ASN A 185 6.32 -14.20 -8.65
CA ASN A 185 7.38 -15.20 -8.68
C ASN A 185 8.67 -14.73 -8.00
N LEU A 186 8.97 -13.42 -8.09
CA LEU A 186 10.16 -12.85 -7.45
C LEU A 186 10.02 -12.72 -5.92
N TYR A 187 8.84 -12.43 -5.43
CA TYR A 187 8.63 -12.05 -4.03
C TYR A 187 7.86 -13.07 -3.20
N HIS A 188 7.03 -13.93 -3.81
CA HIS A 188 6.32 -14.98 -3.09
C HIS A 188 7.21 -16.20 -2.80
N GLY A 189 8.12 -16.51 -3.69
CA GLY A 189 8.93 -17.72 -3.61
C GLY A 189 9.93 -17.74 -2.47
N ALA A 190 10.14 -16.64 -1.79
CA ALA A 190 11.13 -16.50 -0.72
C ALA A 190 10.52 -16.74 0.68
N SER A 191 9.36 -17.35 0.75
CA SER A 191 8.69 -17.61 2.03
C SER A 191 9.38 -18.70 2.84
#